data_be3a24186fdcc60d9556e2548b5f5e51
#
_entry.id   be3a24186fdcc60d9556e2548b5f5e51
#
_cell.length_a   1.000
_cell.length_b   1.000
_cell.length_c   1.000
_cell.angle_alpha   90.00
_cell.angle_beta   90.00
_cell.angle_gamma   90.00
#
_symmetry.space_group_name_H-M   'P 1'
#
loop_
_entity.id
_entity.type
_entity.pdbx_description
1 polymer ?
#
loop_
_entity_poly.entity_id
_entity_poly.type
_entity_poly.pdbx_seq_one_letter_code
_entity_poly.pdbx_strand_id
1 'polypeptide(L)'
;NLLAIRACKAVVDMPGIAFNPFIIYGESGSGKSHLLEGINNEMQHAIPKKQTVLVSAEDFLNNFVTHLRINKMKDFRDKYRMVDVFLLDDLHALTPSSKCQTELLYTINALRKKKAQIVIACKEPPTQMQSLSAGLCGKLESGLTVDIGMPDNLTKVEILESKAKERGIPLSNELANFIVQHIKGGIGRLEGALIRLGVHASLLNEELTTELAQYALKDWLDNSSQKQDAENLFSEHYTDETEKKVIRRICVMFQISEDGLRSQSRDRKHIKARQATVFLLKELTSLSLNEIGKIIGRNHSTVHSTLKKVRLRMTEDDFFLKQMKTFQQQIENKPVSSQKSEQKRNFSF
;
A
#
# COMPACT_ATOMS: atom_id res chain seq x y z
N ASN A 1 -1.21 22.12 13.22
CA ASN A 1 -2.35 21.93 12.26
C ASN A 1 -3.65 22.65 12.69
N LEU A 2 -3.69 23.33 13.86
CA LEU A 2 -4.91 23.97 14.40
C LEU A 2 -5.50 25.02 13.44
N LEU A 3 -4.65 25.82 12.80
CA LEU A 3 -5.08 26.83 11.82
C LEU A 3 -5.79 26.19 10.63
N ALA A 4 -5.23 25.12 10.08
CA ALA A 4 -5.82 24.39 8.96
C ALA A 4 -7.21 23.84 9.31
N ILE A 5 -7.36 23.21 10.49
CA ILE A 5 -8.66 22.69 10.96
C ILE A 5 -9.69 23.79 11.14
N ARG A 6 -9.30 24.92 11.75
CA ARG A 6 -10.20 26.08 11.91
C ARG A 6 -10.61 26.69 10.58
N ALA A 7 -9.68 26.78 9.63
CA ALA A 7 -9.98 27.27 8.28
C ALA A 7 -10.93 26.31 7.53
N CYS A 8 -10.73 24.99 7.64
CA CYS A 8 -11.65 24.00 7.10
C CYS A 8 -13.07 24.17 7.63
N LYS A 9 -13.22 24.34 8.97
CA LYS A 9 -14.53 24.60 9.58
C LYS A 9 -15.18 25.90 9.07
N ALA A 10 -14.42 26.99 9.01
CA ALA A 10 -14.93 28.24 8.48
C ALA A 10 -15.38 28.13 7.02
N VAL A 11 -14.69 27.36 6.20
CA VAL A 11 -15.06 27.09 4.80
C VAL A 11 -16.35 26.27 4.72
N VAL A 12 -16.56 25.31 5.62
CA VAL A 12 -17.81 24.53 5.70
C VAL A 12 -18.98 25.39 6.16
N ASP A 13 -18.77 26.22 7.18
CA ASP A 13 -19.81 27.08 7.76
C ASP A 13 -20.25 28.21 6.80
N MET A 14 -19.30 28.77 6.04
CA MET A 14 -19.55 29.90 5.14
C MET A 14 -18.95 29.68 3.74
N PRO A 15 -19.47 28.72 2.97
CA PRO A 15 -18.91 28.33 1.68
C PRO A 15 -19.06 29.44 0.63
N GLY A 16 -17.97 29.74 -0.07
CA GLY A 16 -17.88 30.78 -1.09
C GLY A 16 -17.65 32.20 -0.53
N ILE A 17 -17.69 32.36 0.79
CA ILE A 17 -17.49 33.64 1.50
C ILE A 17 -16.17 33.61 2.28
N ALA A 18 -15.99 32.62 3.15
CA ALA A 18 -14.75 32.44 3.89
C ALA A 18 -13.66 31.82 3.01
N PHE A 19 -12.50 32.47 2.95
CA PHE A 19 -11.28 31.92 2.32
C PHE A 19 -11.50 31.24 0.94
N ASN A 20 -11.68 32.05 -0.13
CA ASN A 20 -11.96 31.50 -1.46
C ASN A 20 -11.06 32.10 -2.55
N PRO A 21 -10.12 31.33 -3.13
CA PRO A 21 -9.85 29.91 -2.88
C PRO A 21 -9.17 29.65 -1.52
N PHE A 22 -9.35 28.44 -1.00
CA PHE A 22 -8.62 27.93 0.16
C PHE A 22 -7.59 26.92 -0.29
N ILE A 23 -6.31 27.16 -0.01
CA ILE A 23 -5.19 26.34 -0.42
C ILE A 23 -4.59 25.63 0.80
N ILE A 24 -4.47 24.32 0.70
CA ILE A 24 -3.87 23.48 1.73
C ILE A 24 -2.58 22.91 1.14
N TYR A 25 -1.43 23.18 1.75
CA TYR A 25 -0.19 22.61 1.27
C TYR A 25 0.57 21.89 2.38
N GLY A 26 1.52 21.02 2.02
CA GLY A 26 2.35 20.28 2.95
C GLY A 26 2.93 19.01 2.32
N GLU A 27 3.83 18.34 3.03
CA GLU A 27 4.49 17.15 2.55
C GLU A 27 3.52 15.99 2.25
N SER A 28 4.00 15.01 1.46
CA SER A 28 3.23 13.80 1.19
C SER A 28 2.99 13.01 2.48
N GLY A 29 1.72 12.63 2.73
CA GLY A 29 1.32 11.92 3.95
C GLY A 29 1.05 12.82 5.16
N SER A 30 0.97 14.15 4.99
CA SER A 30 0.58 15.08 6.06
C SER A 30 -0.93 15.10 6.37
N GLY A 31 -1.76 14.47 5.53
CA GLY A 31 -3.22 14.40 5.71
C GLY A 31 -4.03 15.35 4.84
N LYS A 32 -3.46 15.99 3.81
CA LYS A 32 -4.16 16.91 2.90
C LYS A 32 -5.41 16.32 2.26
N SER A 33 -5.28 15.15 1.64
CA SER A 33 -6.41 14.43 1.01
C SER A 33 -7.49 14.09 2.02
N HIS A 34 -7.11 13.68 3.23
CA HIS A 34 -8.05 13.41 4.31
C HIS A 34 -8.84 14.66 4.73
N LEU A 35 -8.18 15.82 4.79
CA LEU A 35 -8.88 17.08 5.05
C LEU A 35 -9.83 17.47 3.92
N LEU A 36 -9.46 17.26 2.66
CA LEU A 36 -10.36 17.48 1.51
C LEU A 36 -11.58 16.56 1.57
N GLU A 37 -11.38 15.28 1.88
CA GLU A 37 -12.47 14.31 2.08
C GLU A 37 -13.35 14.72 3.27
N GLY A 38 -12.76 15.15 4.37
CA GLY A 38 -13.47 15.68 5.54
C GLY A 38 -14.34 16.89 5.17
N ILE A 39 -13.80 17.88 4.46
CA ILE A 39 -14.56 19.03 3.95
C ILE A 39 -15.71 18.56 3.05
N ASN A 40 -15.44 17.62 2.12
CA ASN A 40 -16.46 17.10 1.22
C ASN A 40 -17.61 16.43 1.97
N ASN A 41 -17.31 15.59 2.95
CA ASN A 41 -18.30 14.89 3.76
C ASN A 41 -19.14 15.87 4.59
N GLU A 42 -18.50 16.81 5.29
CA GLU A 42 -19.18 17.84 6.07
C GLU A 42 -20.07 18.72 5.19
N MET A 43 -19.61 19.13 4.01
CA MET A 43 -20.40 19.90 3.05
C MET A 43 -21.64 19.12 2.57
N GLN A 44 -21.51 17.83 2.29
CA GLN A 44 -22.65 16.98 1.89
C GLN A 44 -23.66 16.83 3.01
N HIS A 45 -23.22 16.76 4.27
CA HIS A 45 -24.11 16.69 5.44
C HIS A 45 -24.76 18.06 5.76
N ALA A 46 -23.96 19.12 5.77
CA ALA A 46 -24.46 20.46 6.11
C ALA A 46 -25.36 21.06 5.03
N ILE A 47 -25.09 20.78 3.76
CA ILE A 47 -25.78 21.41 2.63
C ILE A 47 -26.07 20.37 1.53
N PRO A 48 -26.96 19.38 1.78
CA PRO A 48 -27.16 18.24 0.85
C PRO A 48 -27.72 18.63 -0.53
N LYS A 49 -28.27 19.85 -0.69
CA LYS A 49 -28.75 20.35 -1.98
C LYS A 49 -27.66 20.96 -2.88
N LYS A 50 -26.46 21.20 -2.35
CA LYS A 50 -25.35 21.76 -3.13
C LYS A 50 -24.56 20.66 -3.85
N GLN A 51 -24.20 20.95 -5.08
CA GLN A 51 -23.37 20.05 -5.87
C GLN A 51 -21.89 20.21 -5.45
N THR A 52 -21.29 19.14 -4.94
CA THR A 52 -19.88 19.09 -4.61
C THR A 52 -19.13 18.17 -5.58
N VAL A 53 -17.92 18.56 -5.96
CA VAL A 53 -17.00 17.74 -6.74
C VAL A 53 -15.66 17.70 -6.01
N LEU A 54 -15.23 16.51 -5.65
CA LEU A 54 -13.87 16.21 -5.23
C LEU A 54 -13.19 15.43 -6.36
N VAL A 55 -12.06 15.94 -6.84
CA VAL A 55 -11.35 15.36 -7.98
C VAL A 55 -9.84 15.49 -7.77
N SER A 56 -9.06 14.48 -8.18
CA SER A 56 -7.61 14.61 -8.27
C SER A 56 -7.21 15.44 -9.49
N ALA A 57 -6.08 16.12 -9.43
CA ALA A 57 -5.56 16.86 -10.58
C ALA A 57 -5.26 15.94 -11.77
N GLU A 58 -4.86 14.70 -11.50
CA GLU A 58 -4.67 13.68 -12.53
C GLU A 58 -5.98 13.34 -13.23
N ASP A 59 -7.05 13.07 -12.48
CA ASP A 59 -8.38 12.81 -13.05
C ASP A 59 -8.94 14.01 -13.79
N PHE A 60 -8.73 15.22 -13.28
CA PHE A 60 -9.10 16.45 -13.98
C PHE A 60 -8.38 16.55 -15.33
N LEU A 61 -7.08 16.27 -15.37
CA LEU A 61 -6.27 16.23 -16.60
C LEU A 61 -6.78 15.14 -17.56
N ASN A 62 -7.00 13.93 -17.09
CA ASN A 62 -7.49 12.81 -17.90
C ASN A 62 -8.86 13.10 -18.50
N ASN A 63 -9.76 13.68 -17.70
CA ASN A 63 -11.08 14.12 -18.15
C ASN A 63 -10.95 15.24 -19.22
N PHE A 64 -10.06 16.23 -19.00
CA PHE A 64 -9.80 17.29 -19.96
C PHE A 64 -9.33 16.73 -21.31
N VAL A 65 -8.32 15.87 -21.31
CA VAL A 65 -7.77 15.24 -22.51
C VAL A 65 -8.84 14.42 -23.25
N THR A 66 -9.61 13.64 -22.50
CA THR A 66 -10.69 12.81 -23.09
C THR A 66 -11.75 13.66 -23.77
N HIS A 67 -12.27 14.69 -23.10
CA HIS A 67 -13.30 15.55 -23.66
C HIS A 67 -12.79 16.43 -24.81
N LEU A 68 -11.51 16.80 -24.79
CA LEU A 68 -10.86 17.49 -25.90
C LEU A 68 -10.80 16.59 -27.14
N ARG A 69 -10.42 15.31 -26.99
CA ARG A 69 -10.32 14.34 -28.09
C ARG A 69 -11.67 14.06 -28.78
N ILE A 70 -12.74 13.97 -27.97
CA ILE A 70 -14.10 13.70 -28.50
C ILE A 70 -14.89 14.98 -28.83
N ASN A 71 -14.24 16.15 -28.79
CA ASN A 71 -14.84 17.47 -29.03
C ASN A 71 -16.06 17.81 -28.17
N LYS A 72 -16.06 17.35 -26.90
CA LYS A 72 -17.14 17.58 -25.93
C LYS A 72 -16.71 18.46 -24.75
N MET A 73 -15.96 19.53 -25.02
CA MET A 73 -15.49 20.47 -24.01
C MET A 73 -16.61 21.18 -23.24
N LYS A 74 -17.81 21.24 -23.81
CA LYS A 74 -18.98 21.77 -23.09
C LYS A 74 -19.33 20.89 -21.89
N ASP A 75 -19.40 19.58 -22.08
CA ASP A 75 -19.75 18.61 -21.01
C ASP A 75 -18.70 18.66 -19.88
N PHE A 76 -17.40 18.78 -20.24
CA PHE A 76 -16.33 18.98 -19.27
C PHE A 76 -16.53 20.26 -18.44
N ARG A 77 -16.85 21.37 -19.10
CA ARG A 77 -17.07 22.65 -18.43
C ARG A 77 -18.30 22.63 -17.56
N ASP A 78 -19.38 22.04 -18.00
CA ASP A 78 -20.61 21.89 -17.23
C ASP A 78 -20.35 21.05 -15.97
N LYS A 79 -19.59 19.94 -16.08
CA LYS A 79 -19.21 19.10 -14.95
C LYS A 79 -18.47 19.85 -13.84
N TYR A 80 -17.54 20.74 -14.20
CA TYR A 80 -16.66 21.38 -13.21
C TYR A 80 -17.02 22.84 -12.89
N ARG A 81 -17.80 23.53 -13.73
CA ARG A 81 -18.15 24.94 -13.51
C ARG A 81 -19.55 25.16 -12.93
N MET A 82 -20.41 24.10 -12.96
CA MET A 82 -21.77 24.21 -12.44
C MET A 82 -21.89 23.79 -10.97
N VAL A 83 -20.81 23.38 -10.34
CA VAL A 83 -20.79 22.94 -8.93
C VAL A 83 -20.81 24.14 -7.96
N ASP A 84 -21.24 23.87 -6.73
CA ASP A 84 -21.25 24.85 -5.64
C ASP A 84 -19.99 24.74 -4.76
N VAL A 85 -19.35 23.56 -4.77
CA VAL A 85 -18.08 23.29 -4.08
C VAL A 85 -17.17 22.50 -5.01
N PHE A 86 -15.97 23.02 -5.21
CA PHE A 86 -14.92 22.41 -6.05
C PHE A 86 -13.69 22.13 -5.18
N LEU A 87 -13.37 20.85 -5.04
CA LEU A 87 -12.24 20.35 -4.26
C LEU A 87 -11.28 19.67 -5.24
N LEU A 88 -10.04 20.15 -5.29
CA LEU A 88 -9.00 19.63 -6.17
C LEU A 88 -7.82 19.12 -5.34
N ASP A 89 -7.51 17.86 -5.46
CA ASP A 89 -6.33 17.27 -4.82
C ASP A 89 -5.12 17.22 -5.77
N ASP A 90 -3.93 17.27 -5.18
CA ASP A 90 -2.64 17.08 -5.86
C ASP A 90 -2.39 18.01 -7.06
N LEU A 91 -2.67 19.32 -6.93
CA LEU A 91 -2.50 20.34 -7.97
C LEU A 91 -1.20 20.20 -8.78
N HIS A 92 -0.12 19.72 -8.17
CA HIS A 92 1.18 19.56 -8.81
C HIS A 92 1.16 18.61 -10.03
N ALA A 93 0.19 17.69 -10.13
CA ALA A 93 0.06 16.81 -11.29
C ALA A 93 -0.33 17.55 -12.58
N LEU A 94 -0.82 18.80 -12.50
CA LEU A 94 -1.14 19.64 -13.66
C LEU A 94 0.07 20.41 -14.20
N THR A 95 1.18 20.47 -13.49
CA THR A 95 2.35 21.27 -13.89
C THR A 95 2.89 20.98 -15.29
N PRO A 96 2.87 19.72 -15.81
CA PRO A 96 3.35 19.45 -17.15
C PRO A 96 2.43 19.96 -18.28
N SER A 97 1.18 20.34 -17.99
CA SER A 97 0.15 20.65 -19.01
C SER A 97 -0.33 22.10 -18.96
N SER A 98 0.32 22.99 -19.69
CA SER A 98 -0.07 24.42 -19.78
C SER A 98 -1.52 24.62 -20.24
N LYS A 99 -2.02 23.80 -21.17
CA LYS A 99 -3.41 23.89 -21.65
C LYS A 99 -4.41 23.53 -20.55
N CYS A 100 -4.12 22.50 -19.76
CA CYS A 100 -4.96 22.11 -18.64
C CYS A 100 -4.92 23.14 -17.51
N GLN A 101 -3.77 23.74 -17.22
CA GLN A 101 -3.66 24.86 -16.29
C GLN A 101 -4.51 26.07 -16.71
N THR A 102 -4.53 26.37 -18.02
CA THR A 102 -5.37 27.45 -18.58
C THR A 102 -6.87 27.13 -18.40
N GLU A 103 -7.29 25.89 -18.66
CA GLU A 103 -8.68 25.47 -18.45
C GLU A 103 -9.07 25.50 -16.97
N LEU A 104 -8.16 25.10 -16.06
CA LEU A 104 -8.36 25.23 -14.61
C LEU A 104 -8.50 26.70 -14.19
N LEU A 105 -7.67 27.60 -14.71
CA LEU A 105 -7.78 29.04 -14.46
C LEU A 105 -9.16 29.59 -14.85
N TYR A 106 -9.66 29.20 -16.03
CA TYR A 106 -11.02 29.60 -16.47
C TYR A 106 -12.11 28.98 -15.60
N THR A 107 -11.92 27.75 -15.15
CA THR A 107 -12.84 27.08 -14.22
C THR A 107 -12.89 27.79 -12.88
N ILE A 108 -11.74 28.14 -12.27
CA ILE A 108 -11.65 28.93 -11.05
C ILE A 108 -12.36 30.28 -11.22
N ASN A 109 -12.13 30.97 -12.34
CA ASN A 109 -12.79 32.26 -12.60
C ASN A 109 -14.33 32.13 -12.69
N ALA A 110 -14.83 31.07 -13.34
CA ALA A 110 -16.26 30.80 -13.45
C ALA A 110 -16.89 30.48 -12.07
N LEU A 111 -16.24 29.64 -11.28
CA LEU A 111 -16.65 29.26 -9.93
C LEU A 111 -16.68 30.45 -8.98
N ARG A 112 -15.66 31.33 -9.02
CA ARG A 112 -15.64 32.57 -8.22
C ARG A 112 -16.78 33.51 -8.56
N LYS A 113 -17.13 33.68 -9.85
CA LYS A 113 -18.30 34.48 -10.27
C LYS A 113 -19.60 33.94 -9.72
N LYS A 114 -19.72 32.60 -9.61
CA LYS A 114 -20.87 31.91 -9.01
C LYS A 114 -20.84 31.92 -7.48
N LYS A 115 -19.77 32.41 -6.84
CA LYS A 115 -19.49 32.30 -5.41
C LYS A 115 -19.41 30.84 -4.92
N ALA A 116 -19.00 29.92 -5.77
CA ALA A 116 -18.73 28.55 -5.41
C ALA A 116 -17.47 28.47 -4.52
N GLN A 117 -17.46 27.60 -3.54
CA GLN A 117 -16.27 27.37 -2.71
C GLN A 117 -15.24 26.59 -3.51
N ILE A 118 -13.99 27.02 -3.43
CA ILE A 118 -12.84 26.36 -4.05
C ILE A 118 -11.85 25.98 -2.96
N VAL A 119 -11.45 24.71 -2.88
CA VAL A 119 -10.40 24.22 -2.01
C VAL A 119 -9.42 23.40 -2.84
N ILE A 120 -8.13 23.65 -2.69
CA ILE A 120 -7.09 23.00 -3.48
C ILE A 120 -5.98 22.50 -2.55
N ALA A 121 -5.57 21.25 -2.71
CA ALA A 121 -4.42 20.69 -2.03
C ALA A 121 -3.20 20.57 -2.96
N CYS A 122 -2.01 20.86 -2.42
CA CYS A 122 -0.74 20.79 -3.13
C CYS A 122 0.41 20.41 -2.20
N LYS A 123 1.57 20.07 -2.76
CA LYS A 123 2.76 19.72 -1.97
C LYS A 123 3.48 20.93 -1.40
N GLU A 124 3.53 22.00 -2.18
CA GLU A 124 4.22 23.25 -1.86
C GLU A 124 3.30 24.43 -2.17
N PRO A 125 3.48 25.61 -1.55
CA PRO A 125 2.63 26.76 -1.84
C PRO A 125 2.71 27.15 -3.32
N PRO A 126 1.61 27.66 -3.93
CA PRO A 126 1.57 28.02 -5.35
C PRO A 126 2.72 28.94 -5.80
N THR A 127 3.20 29.81 -4.92
CA THR A 127 4.35 30.71 -5.16
C THR A 127 5.67 29.99 -5.42
N GLN A 128 5.85 28.79 -4.88
CA GLN A 128 7.06 27.99 -5.03
C GLN A 128 7.00 26.98 -6.18
N MET A 129 5.83 26.77 -6.75
CA MET A 129 5.60 25.83 -7.85
C MET A 129 6.13 26.42 -9.18
N GLN A 130 7.40 26.15 -9.52
CA GLN A 130 8.10 26.72 -10.70
C GLN A 130 7.38 26.51 -12.04
N SER A 131 6.60 25.44 -12.18
CA SER A 131 5.92 25.07 -13.42
C SER A 131 4.46 25.52 -13.46
N LEU A 132 4.00 26.29 -12.48
CA LEU A 132 2.65 26.83 -12.45
C LEU A 132 2.63 28.15 -13.24
N SER A 133 1.61 28.33 -14.12
CA SER A 133 1.48 29.58 -14.87
C SER A 133 1.20 30.78 -13.94
N ALA A 134 1.82 31.91 -14.22
CA ALA A 134 1.69 33.13 -13.40
C ALA A 134 0.23 33.55 -13.19
N GLY A 135 -0.62 33.39 -14.21
CA GLY A 135 -2.05 33.70 -14.10
C GLY A 135 -2.81 32.80 -13.11
N LEU A 136 -2.48 31.49 -13.10
CA LEU A 136 -3.07 30.54 -12.16
C LEU A 136 -2.53 30.78 -10.74
N CYS A 137 -1.22 30.95 -10.59
CA CYS A 137 -0.59 31.28 -9.31
C CYS A 137 -1.24 32.51 -8.67
N GLY A 138 -1.32 33.64 -9.33
CA GLY A 138 -1.94 34.85 -8.80
C GLY A 138 -3.42 34.69 -8.42
N LYS A 139 -4.16 33.78 -9.07
CA LYS A 139 -5.54 33.48 -8.66
C LYS A 139 -5.61 32.64 -7.39
N LEU A 140 -4.69 31.70 -7.22
CA LEU A 140 -4.62 30.87 -6.02
C LEU A 140 -4.16 31.66 -4.81
N GLU A 141 -3.21 32.58 -4.99
CA GLU A 141 -2.71 33.49 -3.93
C GLU A 141 -3.76 34.47 -3.43
N SER A 142 -4.79 34.77 -4.19
CA SER A 142 -5.84 35.71 -3.77
C SER A 142 -6.71 35.21 -2.61
N GLY A 143 -6.53 33.99 -2.17
CA GLY A 143 -7.23 33.33 -1.06
C GLY A 143 -6.35 33.11 0.15
N LEU A 144 -6.75 32.15 1.00
CA LEU A 144 -5.98 31.72 2.16
C LEU A 144 -5.14 30.51 1.80
N THR A 145 -3.84 30.58 2.07
CA THR A 145 -2.91 29.44 1.94
C THR A 145 -2.44 29.01 3.33
N VAL A 146 -2.61 27.72 3.67
CA VAL A 146 -2.27 27.18 4.99
C VAL A 146 -1.39 25.95 4.84
N ASP A 147 -0.33 25.89 5.65
CA ASP A 147 0.54 24.73 5.78
C ASP A 147 -0.09 23.66 6.67
N ILE A 148 0.07 22.40 6.25
CA ILE A 148 -0.18 21.22 7.07
C ILE A 148 1.14 20.52 7.34
N GLY A 149 1.67 20.74 8.53
CA GLY A 149 2.81 19.96 9.02
C GLY A 149 2.45 18.50 9.26
N MET A 150 3.47 17.66 9.25
CA MET A 150 3.31 16.25 9.62
C MET A 150 2.69 16.12 11.01
N PRO A 151 1.77 15.17 11.22
CA PRO A 151 1.20 14.93 12.54
C PRO A 151 2.30 14.51 13.52
N ASP A 152 2.16 14.91 14.78
CA ASP A 152 3.02 14.44 15.86
C ASP A 152 2.81 12.95 16.16
N ASN A 153 3.67 12.37 16.97
CA ASN A 153 3.62 10.93 17.24
C ASN A 153 2.33 10.50 17.95
N LEU A 154 1.75 11.35 18.81
CA LEU A 154 0.50 11.05 19.48
C LEU A 154 -0.65 10.97 18.47
N THR A 155 -0.78 11.97 17.62
CA THR A 155 -1.77 12.00 16.52
C THR A 155 -1.57 10.81 15.55
N LYS A 156 -0.32 10.43 15.25
CA LYS A 156 -0.03 9.27 14.40
C LYS A 156 -0.52 7.97 15.04
N VAL A 157 -0.35 7.80 16.37
CA VAL A 157 -0.84 6.63 17.10
C VAL A 157 -2.36 6.57 17.05
N GLU A 158 -3.05 7.67 17.34
CA GLU A 158 -4.51 7.76 17.29
C GLU A 158 -5.06 7.41 15.89
N ILE A 159 -4.43 7.94 14.84
CA ILE A 159 -4.78 7.62 13.44
C ILE A 159 -4.56 6.13 13.16
N LEU A 160 -3.44 5.57 13.60
CA LEU A 160 -3.11 4.16 13.37
C LEU A 160 -4.10 3.22 14.08
N GLU A 161 -4.48 3.53 15.32
CA GLU A 161 -5.49 2.80 16.09
C GLU A 161 -6.87 2.88 15.42
N SER A 162 -7.28 4.06 14.94
CA SER A 162 -8.53 4.23 14.18
C SER A 162 -8.54 3.36 12.93
N LYS A 163 -7.44 3.37 12.16
CA LYS A 163 -7.28 2.54 10.95
C LYS A 163 -7.25 1.05 11.24
N ALA A 164 -6.66 0.65 12.35
CA ALA A 164 -6.67 -0.74 12.82
C ALA A 164 -8.10 -1.20 13.13
N LYS A 165 -8.86 -0.38 13.85
CA LYS A 165 -10.26 -0.65 14.19
C LYS A 165 -11.14 -0.75 12.95
N GLU A 166 -11.00 0.17 11.97
CA GLU A 166 -11.72 0.13 10.69
C GLU A 166 -11.50 -1.18 9.93
N ARG A 167 -10.29 -1.75 10.04
CA ARG A 167 -9.88 -2.99 9.34
C ARG A 167 -10.07 -4.26 10.17
N GLY A 168 -10.54 -4.15 11.41
CA GLY A 168 -10.67 -5.29 12.32
C GLY A 168 -9.32 -5.90 12.75
N ILE A 169 -8.24 -5.12 12.73
CA ILE A 169 -6.91 -5.55 13.15
C ILE A 169 -6.75 -5.26 14.65
N PRO A 170 -6.49 -6.26 15.52
CA PRO A 170 -6.34 -6.05 16.96
C PRO A 170 -4.96 -5.42 17.25
N LEU A 171 -4.88 -4.11 17.22
CA LEU A 171 -3.65 -3.34 17.44
C LEU A 171 -3.61 -2.88 18.93
N SER A 172 -2.57 -3.29 19.67
CA SER A 172 -2.33 -2.76 21.02
C SER A 172 -1.70 -1.36 20.94
N ASN A 173 -1.94 -0.53 21.96
CA ASN A 173 -1.32 0.80 22.05
C ASN A 173 0.21 0.71 22.09
N GLU A 174 0.77 -0.30 22.73
CA GLU A 174 2.22 -0.55 22.76
C GLU A 174 2.78 -0.79 21.36
N LEU A 175 2.12 -1.64 20.58
CA LEU A 175 2.51 -1.94 19.19
C LEU A 175 2.32 -0.74 18.27
N ALA A 176 1.26 0.06 18.46
CA ALA A 176 1.05 1.30 17.74
C ALA A 176 2.18 2.31 17.97
N ASN A 177 2.56 2.49 19.24
CA ASN A 177 3.71 3.32 19.62
C ASN A 177 5.02 2.81 19.02
N PHE A 178 5.26 1.50 19.05
CA PHE A 178 6.44 0.89 18.44
C PHE A 178 6.51 1.21 16.94
N ILE A 179 5.42 1.02 16.20
CA ILE A 179 5.35 1.30 14.76
C ILE A 179 5.65 2.77 14.47
N VAL A 180 5.02 3.69 15.22
CA VAL A 180 5.18 5.14 15.00
C VAL A 180 6.60 5.61 15.33
N GLN A 181 7.26 5.03 16.32
CA GLN A 181 8.63 5.41 16.71
C GLN A 181 9.68 4.91 15.72
N HIS A 182 9.48 3.73 15.15
CA HIS A 182 10.52 3.06 14.35
C HIS A 182 10.32 3.17 12.84
N ILE A 183 9.12 3.54 12.37
CA ILE A 183 8.83 3.72 10.94
C ILE A 183 8.75 5.20 10.61
N LYS A 184 9.77 5.71 9.92
CA LYS A 184 9.77 7.08 9.40
C LYS A 184 8.86 7.20 8.18
N GLY A 185 8.16 8.31 8.08
CA GLY A 185 7.34 8.67 6.93
C GLY A 185 5.96 9.16 7.30
N GLY A 186 5.12 9.36 6.28
CA GLY A 186 3.74 9.83 6.43
C GLY A 186 2.77 8.72 6.84
N ILE A 187 1.53 9.11 7.09
CA ILE A 187 0.44 8.20 7.52
C ILE A 187 0.29 7.00 6.58
N GLY A 188 0.39 7.18 5.26
CA GLY A 188 0.27 6.07 4.30
C GLY A 188 1.32 4.97 4.50
N ARG A 189 2.54 5.32 4.97
CA ARG A 189 3.57 4.32 5.28
C ARG A 189 3.24 3.55 6.56
N LEU A 190 2.71 4.23 7.58
CA LEU A 190 2.25 3.59 8.82
C LEU A 190 1.06 2.66 8.55
N GLU A 191 0.12 3.09 7.72
CA GLU A 191 -1.02 2.26 7.28
C GLU A 191 -0.54 1.02 6.49
N GLY A 192 0.43 1.19 5.59
CA GLY A 192 1.07 0.07 4.90
C GLY A 192 1.73 -0.94 5.86
N ALA A 193 2.39 -0.45 6.91
CA ALA A 193 2.96 -1.29 7.96
C ALA A 193 1.88 -2.07 8.72
N LEU A 194 0.79 -1.42 9.09
CA LEU A 194 -0.35 -2.06 9.75
C LEU A 194 -0.97 -3.18 8.89
N ILE A 195 -1.17 -2.92 7.60
CA ILE A 195 -1.69 -3.92 6.66
C ILE A 195 -0.74 -5.11 6.57
N ARG A 196 0.57 -4.85 6.43
CA ARG A 196 1.59 -5.89 6.35
C ARG A 196 1.59 -6.78 7.62
N LEU A 197 1.48 -6.16 8.78
CA LEU A 197 1.36 -6.87 10.06
C LEU A 197 0.09 -7.72 10.14
N GLY A 198 -1.06 -7.17 9.78
CA GLY A 198 -2.32 -7.89 9.78
C GLY A 198 -2.29 -9.12 8.85
N VAL A 199 -1.65 -8.98 7.68
CA VAL A 199 -1.45 -10.11 6.75
C VAL A 199 -0.52 -11.17 7.36
N HIS A 200 0.61 -10.77 7.96
CA HIS A 200 1.54 -11.71 8.59
C HIS A 200 0.87 -12.47 9.76
N ALA A 201 0.18 -11.75 10.66
CA ALA A 201 -0.54 -12.36 11.77
C ALA A 201 -1.60 -13.37 11.30
N SER A 202 -2.36 -13.01 10.26
CA SER A 202 -3.38 -13.89 9.69
C SER A 202 -2.79 -15.13 9.03
N LEU A 203 -1.67 -15.00 8.30
CA LEU A 203 -1.01 -16.11 7.62
C LEU A 203 -0.32 -17.07 8.59
N LEU A 204 0.27 -16.56 9.65
CA LEU A 204 0.96 -17.34 10.66
C LEU A 204 0.01 -17.85 11.76
N ASN A 205 -1.22 -17.33 11.80
CA ASN A 205 -2.20 -17.56 12.88
C ASN A 205 -1.61 -17.22 14.27
N GLU A 206 -0.91 -16.07 14.32
CA GLU A 206 -0.24 -15.56 15.51
C GLU A 206 -0.88 -14.25 15.97
N GLU A 207 -0.72 -13.93 17.25
CA GLU A 207 -1.11 -12.64 17.78
C GLU A 207 -0.15 -11.53 17.31
N LEU A 208 -0.67 -10.31 17.22
CA LEU A 208 0.12 -9.13 16.86
C LEU A 208 0.99 -8.71 18.04
N THR A 209 2.25 -9.10 18.02
CA THR A 209 3.26 -8.75 19.01
C THR A 209 4.32 -7.80 18.44
N THR A 210 5.12 -7.20 19.31
CA THR A 210 6.27 -6.36 18.93
C THR A 210 7.34 -7.17 18.20
N GLU A 211 7.53 -8.44 18.56
CA GLU A 211 8.46 -9.36 17.93
C GLU A 211 8.03 -9.64 16.47
N LEU A 212 6.73 -9.96 16.28
CA LEU A 212 6.18 -10.12 14.93
C LEU A 212 6.35 -8.83 14.10
N ALA A 213 6.17 -7.65 14.72
CA ALA A 213 6.37 -6.39 14.05
C ALA A 213 7.83 -6.16 13.63
N GLN A 214 8.78 -6.46 14.50
CA GLN A 214 10.20 -6.39 14.18
C GLN A 214 10.55 -7.28 12.98
N TYR A 215 10.04 -8.50 12.96
CA TYR A 215 10.23 -9.42 11.86
C TYR A 215 9.57 -8.96 10.56
N ALA A 216 8.26 -8.71 10.60
CA ALA A 216 7.48 -8.38 9.43
C ALA A 216 7.86 -7.04 8.78
N LEU A 217 8.37 -6.09 9.60
CA LEU A 217 8.72 -4.74 9.17
C LEU A 217 10.23 -4.47 9.14
N LYS A 218 11.07 -5.50 9.26
CA LYS A 218 12.54 -5.37 9.31
C LYS A 218 13.13 -4.46 8.23
N ASP A 219 12.59 -4.50 7.01
CA ASP A 219 13.04 -3.68 5.89
C ASP A 219 12.64 -2.19 6.02
N TRP A 220 11.72 -1.89 6.92
CA TRP A 220 11.15 -0.56 7.15
C TRP A 220 11.68 0.10 8.42
N LEU A 221 12.32 -0.68 9.29
CA LEU A 221 12.90 -0.18 10.55
C LEU A 221 14.17 0.63 10.24
N ASP A 222 14.29 1.80 10.87
CA ASP A 222 15.38 2.73 10.62
C ASP A 222 16.67 2.41 11.38
N ASN A 223 16.60 1.59 12.45
CA ASN A 223 17.76 1.25 13.27
C ASN A 223 18.48 -0.01 12.75
N SER A 224 19.74 0.13 12.41
CA SER A 224 20.59 -1.00 12.00
C SER A 224 20.74 -2.09 13.07
N SER A 225 20.77 -1.73 14.36
CA SER A 225 20.77 -2.67 15.47
C SER A 225 19.51 -3.50 15.57
N GLN A 226 18.33 -2.88 15.42
CA GLN A 226 17.05 -3.62 15.47
C GLN A 226 16.79 -4.50 14.24
N LYS A 227 17.34 -4.14 13.08
CA LYS A 227 17.33 -5.03 11.91
C LYS A 227 18.14 -6.30 12.17
N GLN A 228 19.26 -6.18 12.84
CA GLN A 228 20.15 -7.29 13.17
C GLN A 228 19.57 -8.20 14.25
N ASP A 229 18.90 -7.61 15.26
CA ASP A 229 18.23 -8.35 16.32
C ASP A 229 16.99 -9.09 15.79
N ALA A 230 16.22 -8.46 14.89
CA ALA A 230 15.11 -9.10 14.21
C ALA A 230 15.58 -10.26 13.29
N GLU A 231 16.70 -10.08 12.60
CA GLU A 231 17.30 -11.16 11.79
C GLU A 231 17.81 -12.32 12.66
N ASN A 232 18.36 -12.05 13.84
CA ASN A 232 18.89 -13.07 14.73
C ASN A 232 17.79 -13.84 15.48
N LEU A 233 16.78 -13.14 16.03
CA LEU A 233 15.71 -13.76 16.82
C LEU A 233 14.78 -14.68 15.97
N PHE A 234 14.47 -14.29 14.72
CA PHE A 234 13.57 -15.07 13.86
C PHE A 234 14.29 -15.97 12.88
N SER A 235 15.55 -15.68 12.50
CA SER A 235 16.31 -16.57 11.65
C SER A 235 16.65 -17.91 12.34
N GLU A 236 16.82 -17.91 13.67
CA GLU A 236 17.10 -19.15 14.41
C GLU A 236 15.86 -20.00 14.71
N HIS A 237 14.67 -19.40 14.90
CA HIS A 237 13.48 -20.16 15.30
C HIS A 237 12.56 -20.56 14.14
N TYR A 238 12.32 -19.67 13.17
CA TYR A 238 11.33 -19.91 12.12
C TYR A 238 11.92 -20.37 10.80
N THR A 239 13.09 -19.86 10.39
CA THR A 239 13.71 -20.28 9.14
C THR A 239 14.23 -21.71 9.20
N ASP A 240 14.82 -22.11 10.32
CA ASP A 240 15.43 -23.45 10.44
C ASP A 240 14.37 -24.57 10.43
N GLU A 241 13.23 -24.37 11.09
CA GLU A 241 12.17 -25.39 11.13
C GLU A 241 11.38 -25.46 9.83
N THR A 242 11.02 -24.33 9.25
CA THR A 242 10.32 -24.28 7.94
C THR A 242 11.22 -24.74 6.80
N GLU A 243 12.48 -24.34 6.81
CA GLU A 243 13.51 -24.82 5.88
C GLU A 243 13.65 -26.32 5.93
N LYS A 244 13.86 -26.89 7.11
CA LYS A 244 13.97 -28.34 7.33
C LYS A 244 12.70 -29.08 6.89
N LYS A 245 11.54 -28.50 7.17
CA LYS A 245 10.24 -29.05 6.77
C LYS A 245 10.07 -29.06 5.24
N VAL A 246 10.44 -27.98 4.55
CA VAL A 246 10.44 -27.89 3.08
C VAL A 246 11.37 -28.95 2.49
N ILE A 247 12.62 -29.01 2.97
CA ILE A 247 13.64 -29.94 2.45
C ILE A 247 13.18 -31.39 2.64
N ARG A 248 12.79 -31.77 3.87
CA ARG A 248 12.31 -33.13 4.15
C ARG A 248 11.13 -33.53 3.28
N ARG A 249 10.17 -32.63 3.13
CA ARG A 249 8.97 -32.92 2.33
C ARG A 249 9.30 -33.10 0.84
N ILE A 250 10.15 -32.25 0.29
CA ILE A 250 10.63 -32.38 -1.09
C ILE A 250 11.43 -33.68 -1.29
N CYS A 251 12.33 -34.01 -0.37
CA CYS A 251 13.10 -35.26 -0.43
C CYS A 251 12.18 -36.50 -0.45
N VAL A 252 11.15 -36.52 0.39
CA VAL A 252 10.16 -37.62 0.39
C VAL A 252 9.35 -37.63 -0.90
N MET A 253 8.88 -36.49 -1.40
CA MET A 253 8.03 -36.42 -2.60
C MET A 253 8.77 -36.83 -3.88
N PHE A 254 10.02 -36.42 -4.00
CA PHE A 254 10.83 -36.75 -5.18
C PHE A 254 11.68 -38.02 -4.98
N GLN A 255 11.60 -38.70 -3.82
CA GLN A 255 12.38 -39.88 -3.47
C GLN A 255 13.88 -39.65 -3.71
N ILE A 256 14.42 -38.58 -3.15
CA ILE A 256 15.84 -38.23 -3.19
C ILE A 256 16.34 -37.95 -1.74
N SER A 257 17.65 -38.17 -1.53
CA SER A 257 18.27 -37.75 -0.24
C SER A 257 18.57 -36.27 -0.24
N GLU A 258 18.83 -35.67 0.94
CA GLU A 258 19.29 -34.30 1.06
C GLU A 258 20.61 -34.06 0.32
N ASP A 259 21.52 -35.02 0.36
CA ASP A 259 22.77 -34.97 -0.42
C ASP A 259 22.49 -35.04 -1.93
N GLY A 260 21.46 -35.82 -2.34
CA GLY A 260 20.98 -35.84 -3.71
C GLY A 260 20.46 -34.48 -4.17
N LEU A 261 19.79 -33.74 -3.29
CA LEU A 261 19.33 -32.37 -3.57
C LEU A 261 20.51 -31.42 -3.82
N ARG A 262 21.57 -31.55 -3.02
CA ARG A 262 22.81 -30.72 -3.11
C ARG A 262 23.72 -31.17 -4.25
N SER A 263 23.58 -32.44 -4.73
CA SER A 263 24.43 -33.03 -5.76
C SER A 263 24.42 -32.24 -7.08
N GLN A 264 25.43 -32.44 -7.91
CA GLN A 264 25.50 -31.87 -9.26
C GLN A 264 24.73 -32.68 -10.30
N SER A 265 23.97 -33.71 -9.89
CA SER A 265 23.22 -34.56 -10.79
C SER A 265 22.27 -33.71 -11.68
N ARG A 266 22.27 -34.03 -12.97
CA ARG A 266 21.38 -33.45 -13.99
C ARG A 266 20.15 -34.32 -14.28
N ASP A 267 19.94 -35.34 -13.48
CA ASP A 267 18.75 -36.15 -13.55
C ASP A 267 17.46 -35.33 -13.42
N ARG A 268 16.47 -35.74 -14.20
CA ARG A 268 15.18 -35.01 -14.28
C ARG A 268 14.49 -34.91 -12.91
N LYS A 269 14.63 -35.91 -12.05
CA LYS A 269 14.12 -35.90 -10.66
C LYS A 269 14.80 -34.81 -9.81
N HIS A 270 16.12 -34.77 -9.82
CA HIS A 270 16.92 -33.84 -9.04
C HIS A 270 16.74 -32.41 -9.51
N ILE A 271 16.59 -32.19 -10.84
CA ILE A 271 16.30 -30.85 -11.37
C ILE A 271 14.93 -30.36 -10.88
N LYS A 272 13.88 -31.18 -10.99
CA LYS A 272 12.53 -30.81 -10.52
C LYS A 272 12.48 -30.57 -9.02
N ALA A 273 13.13 -31.42 -8.23
CA ALA A 273 13.22 -31.24 -6.78
C ALA A 273 13.88 -29.91 -6.41
N ARG A 274 15.02 -29.60 -7.03
CA ARG A 274 15.70 -28.29 -6.81
C ARG A 274 14.85 -27.11 -7.23
N GLN A 275 14.13 -27.19 -8.36
CA GLN A 275 13.21 -26.16 -8.79
C GLN A 275 12.10 -25.90 -7.76
N ALA A 276 11.48 -26.98 -7.25
CA ALA A 276 10.46 -26.90 -6.23
C ALA A 276 11.03 -26.35 -4.91
N THR A 277 12.21 -26.81 -4.48
CA THR A 277 12.88 -26.32 -3.26
C THR A 277 13.17 -24.81 -3.35
N VAL A 278 13.76 -24.34 -4.46
CA VAL A 278 14.06 -22.91 -4.65
C VAL A 278 12.80 -22.07 -4.58
N PHE A 279 11.73 -22.51 -5.22
CA PHE A 279 10.47 -21.80 -5.23
C PHE A 279 9.84 -21.77 -3.84
N LEU A 280 9.69 -22.92 -3.18
CA LEU A 280 9.02 -23.04 -1.89
C LEU A 280 9.81 -22.36 -0.76
N LEU A 281 11.14 -22.48 -0.74
CA LEU A 281 11.95 -21.74 0.22
C LEU A 281 11.81 -20.23 0.03
N LYS A 282 11.74 -19.75 -1.23
CA LYS A 282 11.58 -18.32 -1.49
C LYS A 282 10.19 -17.80 -1.14
N GLU A 283 9.13 -18.59 -1.31
CA GLU A 283 7.75 -18.18 -1.00
C GLU A 283 7.40 -18.38 0.49
N LEU A 284 7.96 -19.42 1.16
CA LEU A 284 7.59 -19.80 2.53
C LEU A 284 8.59 -19.32 3.60
N THR A 285 9.75 -18.79 3.18
CA THR A 285 10.78 -18.32 4.11
C THR A 285 11.30 -16.95 3.71
N SER A 286 11.96 -16.27 4.65
CA SER A 286 12.63 -14.98 4.39
C SER A 286 14.04 -15.11 3.78
N LEU A 287 14.46 -16.34 3.44
CA LEU A 287 15.80 -16.62 2.94
C LEU A 287 16.15 -15.80 1.68
N SER A 288 17.35 -15.26 1.67
CA SER A 288 17.94 -14.62 0.51
C SER A 288 18.30 -15.65 -0.55
N LEU A 289 18.43 -15.24 -1.81
CA LEU A 289 18.86 -16.16 -2.88
C LEU A 289 20.25 -16.75 -2.64
N ASN A 290 21.12 -16.07 -1.87
CA ASN A 290 22.42 -16.57 -1.47
C ASN A 290 22.31 -17.73 -0.46
N GLU A 291 21.42 -17.57 0.54
CA GLU A 291 21.17 -18.60 1.55
C GLU A 291 20.51 -19.83 0.93
N ILE A 292 19.48 -19.64 0.09
CA ILE A 292 18.89 -20.74 -0.69
C ILE A 292 19.95 -21.45 -1.54
N GLY A 293 20.89 -20.68 -2.11
CA GLY A 293 22.01 -21.22 -2.88
C GLY A 293 22.90 -22.13 -2.04
N LYS A 294 23.25 -21.73 -0.81
CA LYS A 294 24.05 -22.55 0.13
C LYS A 294 23.32 -23.86 0.48
N ILE A 295 22.00 -23.79 0.73
CA ILE A 295 21.18 -24.97 1.07
C ILE A 295 21.21 -26.02 -0.04
N ILE A 296 21.03 -25.61 -1.30
CA ILE A 296 20.96 -26.54 -2.45
C ILE A 296 22.30 -26.74 -3.17
N GLY A 297 23.40 -26.20 -2.66
CA GLY A 297 24.75 -26.33 -3.26
C GLY A 297 24.85 -25.62 -4.63
N ARG A 298 24.30 -24.43 -4.77
CA ARG A 298 24.31 -23.64 -6.02
C ARG A 298 24.64 -22.19 -5.75
N ASN A 299 25.21 -21.49 -6.75
CA ASN A 299 25.48 -20.07 -6.66
C ASN A 299 24.20 -19.22 -6.87
N HIS A 300 24.24 -17.97 -6.40
CA HIS A 300 23.13 -17.02 -6.48
C HIS A 300 22.55 -16.87 -7.90
N SER A 301 23.38 -16.81 -8.93
CA SER A 301 22.95 -16.65 -10.32
C SER A 301 22.13 -17.85 -10.81
N THR A 302 22.51 -19.05 -10.39
CA THR A 302 21.76 -20.29 -10.69
C THR A 302 20.40 -20.31 -9.98
N VAL A 303 20.35 -19.90 -8.71
CA VAL A 303 19.11 -19.81 -7.94
C VAL A 303 18.17 -18.79 -8.58
N HIS A 304 18.67 -17.60 -8.91
CA HIS A 304 17.90 -16.56 -9.58
C HIS A 304 17.33 -17.01 -10.93
N SER A 305 18.17 -17.63 -11.79
CA SER A 305 17.72 -18.14 -13.08
C SER A 305 16.70 -19.26 -12.95
N THR A 306 16.85 -20.14 -11.94
CA THR A 306 15.90 -21.22 -11.63
C THR A 306 14.56 -20.65 -11.20
N LEU A 307 14.54 -19.68 -10.29
CA LEU A 307 13.33 -19.04 -9.81
C LEU A 307 12.56 -18.36 -10.96
N LYS A 308 13.27 -17.65 -11.83
CA LYS A 308 12.69 -17.00 -13.02
C LYS A 308 12.04 -18.03 -13.95
N LYS A 309 12.71 -19.16 -14.20
CA LYS A 309 12.18 -20.27 -15.03
C LYS A 309 10.94 -20.92 -14.41
N VAL A 310 10.94 -21.13 -13.10
CA VAL A 310 9.79 -21.72 -12.39
C VAL A 310 8.58 -20.78 -12.46
N ARG A 311 8.76 -19.49 -12.19
CA ARG A 311 7.69 -18.50 -12.27
C ARG A 311 7.11 -18.36 -13.68
N LEU A 312 7.98 -18.32 -14.70
CA LEU A 312 7.52 -18.28 -16.09
C LEU A 312 6.71 -19.54 -16.45
N ARG A 313 7.19 -20.71 -16.05
CA ARG A 313 6.48 -21.96 -16.32
C ARG A 313 5.13 -22.05 -15.61
N MET A 314 4.99 -21.43 -14.41
CA MET A 314 3.72 -21.36 -13.69
C MET A 314 2.69 -20.47 -14.39
N THR A 315 3.12 -19.53 -15.26
CA THR A 315 2.20 -18.73 -16.08
C THR A 315 1.79 -19.41 -17.38
N GLU A 316 2.58 -20.37 -17.85
CA GLU A 316 2.36 -21.05 -19.14
C GLU A 316 1.72 -22.46 -18.99
N ASP A 317 1.84 -23.09 -17.80
CA ASP A 317 1.46 -24.47 -17.54
C ASP A 317 0.58 -24.56 -16.28
N ASP A 318 -0.74 -24.58 -16.48
CA ASP A 318 -1.75 -24.67 -15.41
C ASP A 318 -1.61 -25.94 -14.56
N PHE A 319 -1.14 -27.03 -15.14
CA PHE A 319 -0.89 -28.28 -14.41
C PHE A 319 0.29 -28.11 -13.46
N PHE A 320 1.36 -27.47 -13.93
CA PHE A 320 2.52 -27.19 -13.12
C PHE A 320 2.19 -26.19 -11.99
N LEU A 321 1.38 -25.18 -12.28
CA LEU A 321 0.87 -24.24 -11.27
C LEU A 321 0.09 -24.96 -10.16
N LYS A 322 -0.85 -25.84 -10.53
CA LYS A 322 -1.62 -26.63 -9.56
C LYS A 322 -0.71 -27.55 -8.72
N GLN A 323 0.29 -28.17 -9.34
CA GLN A 323 1.25 -29.02 -8.65
C GLN A 323 2.06 -28.23 -7.62
N MET A 324 2.56 -27.06 -7.97
CA MET A 324 3.33 -26.20 -7.05
C MET A 324 2.48 -25.68 -5.88
N LYS A 325 1.22 -25.29 -6.14
CA LYS A 325 0.26 -24.91 -5.08
C LYS A 325 -0.08 -26.07 -4.14
N THR A 326 -0.24 -27.28 -4.68
CA THR A 326 -0.46 -28.48 -3.85
C THR A 326 0.75 -28.76 -2.95
N PHE A 327 1.96 -28.58 -3.45
CA PHE A 327 3.19 -28.72 -2.66
C PHE A 327 3.25 -27.70 -1.54
N GLN A 328 2.93 -26.46 -1.82
CA GLN A 328 2.85 -25.39 -0.84
C GLN A 328 1.83 -25.73 0.26
N GLN A 329 0.61 -26.07 -0.10
CA GLN A 329 -0.44 -26.47 0.85
C GLN A 329 -0.08 -27.67 1.73
N GLN A 330 0.64 -28.67 1.18
CA GLN A 330 1.08 -29.83 1.95
C GLN A 330 2.18 -29.52 2.95
N ILE A 331 2.92 -28.43 2.75
CA ILE A 331 3.95 -27.97 3.69
C ILE A 331 3.32 -27.10 4.78
N GLU A 332 2.34 -26.26 4.44
CA GLU A 332 1.62 -25.38 5.35
C GLU A 332 0.66 -26.14 6.28
N ASN A 333 0.06 -27.24 5.83
CA ASN A 333 -0.84 -28.03 6.66
C ASN A 333 -0.08 -28.86 7.71
N LYS A 334 -0.48 -28.70 9.01
CA LYS A 334 -0.05 -29.53 10.14
C LYS A 334 -0.25 -31.02 9.85
N PRO A 335 0.52 -31.95 10.46
CA PRO A 335 0.40 -33.37 10.22
C PRO A 335 -1.02 -33.83 10.54
N VAL A 336 -1.64 -34.53 9.59
CA VAL A 336 -2.87 -35.28 9.83
C VAL A 336 -2.53 -36.35 10.87
N SER A 337 -2.78 -36.01 12.14
CA SER A 337 -2.85 -37.00 13.20
C SER A 337 -4.09 -37.84 12.97
N SER A 338 -3.86 -39.14 12.60
CA SER A 338 -4.77 -40.26 12.81
C SER A 338 -6.24 -40.08 12.43
N GLN A 339 -6.55 -40.21 11.14
CA GLN A 339 -7.79 -40.83 10.69
C GLN A 339 -7.50 -42.17 10.00
N LYS A 340 -6.95 -43.11 10.76
CA LYS A 340 -6.96 -44.54 10.44
C LYS A 340 -7.61 -45.26 11.59
N SER A 341 -8.94 -45.17 11.74
CA SER A 341 -9.71 -46.15 12.53
C SER A 341 -11.24 -45.93 12.41
N GLU A 342 -11.79 -45.67 11.22
CA GLU A 342 -13.25 -45.73 11.07
C GLU A 342 -13.75 -46.18 9.67
N GLN A 343 -12.94 -46.91 8.91
CA GLN A 343 -13.41 -47.54 7.66
C GLN A 343 -13.16 -49.06 7.66
N LYS A 344 -13.42 -49.71 8.79
CA LYS A 344 -13.59 -51.18 8.86
C LYS A 344 -14.71 -51.57 9.83
N ARG A 345 -15.91 -51.13 9.58
CA ARG A 345 -17.18 -51.71 10.08
C ARG A 345 -18.32 -51.14 9.25
N ASN A 346 -18.60 -51.74 8.15
CA ASN A 346 -19.94 -51.86 7.54
C ASN A 346 -19.77 -52.48 6.14
N PHE A 347 -19.39 -53.78 6.13
CA PHE A 347 -19.78 -54.72 5.09
C PHE A 347 -20.02 -56.04 5.80
N SER A 348 -21.23 -56.25 6.24
CA SER A 348 -21.91 -57.54 6.48
C SER A 348 -23.39 -57.30 6.65
N PHE A 349 -24.10 -57.75 5.71
CA PHE A 349 -25.53 -57.99 5.44
C PHE A 349 -26.13 -57.11 4.38
#